data_ae286d8361f458312f86fef061acf12e
#
_entry.id   ae286d8361f458312f86fef061acf12e
#
_cell.length_a   1.000
_cell.length_b   1.000
_cell.length_c   1.000
_cell.angle_alpha   90.00
_cell.angle_beta   90.00
_cell.angle_gamma   90.00
#
_symmetry.space_group_name_H-M   'P 1'
#
loop_
_entity.id
_entity.type
_entity.pdbx_description
1 polymer ?
#
loop_
_entity_poly.entity_id
_entity_poly.type
_entity_poly.pdbx_seq_one_letter_code
_entity_poly.pdbx_strand_id
1 'polypeptide(L)'
;MQLWKGRFKKELSKTTNDFNSSIPFDSRMYREDIEGSIAHATMLGKCGIISEESSADIIEGLRGILADIESGALKIDMEAEDIHTFIEGELTKRIGDNGKRLHTSRSRNDQVALDVKLYLKKEVAAVKKLVVALIKVIADKAAQYSETVMPGYTHLQRAQPIVFGHHLLAYGEMLLRDVSRLDDCLRRMDEMPLGSCALAGTTYPIDRTITAELLGFDRITNNSLDGVSDRDFCIEFASVLSIIMVHLSRFSEEIIMWCSWDFKFVELDDAFSTGSSIMPQKKNPDIAELVRGKSGRVFGDTMTLLTVMKGIALAYNKDMQEDKEAIFDAVDTVKMCLTAFTPMLDTMRVIPENMRKAAAGGFINATDCADWLTKNGVPFRDAYKATGELVARCIELGTDLENLPLAEYKAVCDVFTEDVYNAISLEKCVSQRTAFGGPAPQLVKAQAQRVREIAEKL
;
A
#
# COMPACT_ATOMS: atom_id res chain seq x y z
N MET A 1 17.13 -22.29 -26.54
CA MET A 1 17.45 -23.76 -26.49
C MET A 1 16.41 -24.43 -25.61
N GLN A 2 15.74 -25.51 -26.08
CA GLN A 2 14.72 -26.20 -25.26
C GLN A 2 15.43 -27.26 -24.40
N LEU A 3 15.49 -27.06 -23.09
CA LEU A 3 16.20 -27.94 -22.14
C LEU A 3 15.50 -29.31 -21.92
N TRP A 4 14.20 -29.43 -22.30
CA TRP A 4 13.34 -30.60 -22.08
C TRP A 4 13.12 -31.46 -23.34
N LYS A 5 13.89 -31.30 -24.41
CA LYS A 5 13.68 -31.94 -25.72
C LYS A 5 13.83 -33.49 -25.72
N GLY A 6 14.29 -34.12 -24.63
CA GLY A 6 14.75 -35.52 -24.57
C GLY A 6 13.95 -36.57 -25.39
N ARG A 7 12.64 -36.69 -25.20
CA ARG A 7 11.81 -37.68 -25.93
C ARG A 7 11.04 -37.13 -27.12
N PHE A 8 11.01 -35.79 -27.29
CA PHE A 8 10.20 -35.16 -28.34
C PHE A 8 10.93 -35.15 -29.70
N LYS A 9 10.22 -35.56 -30.74
CA LYS A 9 10.77 -35.68 -32.12
C LYS A 9 10.50 -34.45 -32.98
N LYS A 10 9.62 -33.56 -32.55
CA LYS A 10 9.27 -32.34 -33.29
C LYS A 10 9.60 -31.13 -32.45
N GLU A 11 9.90 -30.02 -33.06
CA GLU A 11 10.00 -28.71 -32.41
C GLU A 11 8.61 -28.13 -32.13
N LEU A 12 8.49 -27.29 -31.10
CA LEU A 12 7.27 -26.54 -30.89
C LEU A 12 7.00 -25.61 -32.10
N SER A 13 5.74 -25.44 -32.44
CA SER A 13 5.36 -24.37 -33.33
C SER A 13 5.68 -23.01 -32.75
N LYS A 14 5.93 -22.00 -33.55
CA LYS A 14 6.15 -20.64 -33.07
C LYS A 14 5.01 -20.16 -32.21
N THR A 15 3.77 -20.35 -32.62
CA THR A 15 2.56 -19.99 -31.83
C THR A 15 2.53 -20.65 -30.46
N THR A 16 2.91 -21.93 -30.38
CA THR A 16 2.96 -22.64 -29.08
C THR A 16 4.08 -22.11 -28.19
N ASN A 17 5.23 -21.79 -28.79
CA ASN A 17 6.33 -21.19 -28.05
C ASN A 17 5.96 -19.81 -27.51
N ASP A 18 5.41 -18.94 -28.34
CA ASP A 18 4.99 -17.58 -27.96
C ASP A 18 3.90 -17.61 -26.87
N PHE A 19 2.96 -18.58 -26.96
CA PHE A 19 1.91 -18.75 -25.95
C PHE A 19 2.43 -19.25 -24.59
N ASN A 20 3.49 -20.05 -24.58
CA ASN A 20 4.07 -20.61 -23.35
C ASN A 20 5.16 -19.74 -22.73
N SER A 21 5.72 -18.80 -23.49
CA SER A 21 6.84 -17.97 -23.03
C SER A 21 6.42 -17.00 -21.93
N SER A 22 7.26 -16.88 -20.89
CA SER A 22 7.09 -15.93 -19.78
C SER A 22 8.16 -14.83 -19.73
N ILE A 23 9.16 -14.90 -20.64
CA ILE A 23 10.26 -13.93 -20.67
C ILE A 23 9.80 -12.46 -20.69
N PRO A 24 8.66 -12.08 -21.35
CA PRO A 24 8.24 -10.67 -21.38
C PRO A 24 7.98 -10.06 -20.00
N PHE A 25 7.59 -10.87 -19.04
CA PHE A 25 7.28 -10.39 -17.69
C PHE A 25 8.23 -10.95 -16.61
N ASP A 26 8.76 -12.18 -16.75
CA ASP A 26 9.64 -12.77 -15.74
C ASP A 26 11.11 -12.30 -15.87
N SER A 27 11.48 -11.68 -17.01
CA SER A 27 12.80 -11.09 -17.20
C SER A 27 13.21 -10.11 -16.10
N ARG A 28 12.25 -9.49 -15.40
CA ARG A 28 12.52 -8.59 -14.27
C ARG A 28 13.12 -9.28 -13.04
N MET A 29 12.96 -10.62 -12.95
CA MET A 29 13.51 -11.43 -11.86
C MET A 29 14.93 -11.97 -12.12
N TYR A 30 15.63 -11.45 -13.14
CA TYR A 30 16.99 -11.94 -13.49
C TYR A 30 17.95 -11.93 -12.31
N ARG A 31 17.81 -10.96 -11.42
CA ARG A 31 18.65 -10.83 -10.22
C ARG A 31 18.33 -11.92 -9.20
N GLU A 32 17.06 -12.17 -8.96
CA GLU A 32 16.58 -13.19 -8.03
C GLU A 32 16.96 -14.59 -8.49
N ASP A 33 16.81 -14.87 -9.79
CA ASP A 33 17.24 -16.15 -10.38
C ASP A 33 18.77 -16.38 -10.22
N ILE A 34 19.57 -15.34 -10.47
CA ILE A 34 21.03 -15.44 -10.30
C ILE A 34 21.40 -15.60 -8.83
N GLU A 35 20.80 -14.83 -7.90
CA GLU A 35 21.03 -14.96 -6.46
C GLU A 35 20.67 -16.37 -5.96
N GLY A 36 19.48 -16.87 -6.34
CA GLY A 36 19.04 -18.22 -6.03
C GLY A 36 19.95 -19.30 -6.60
N SER A 37 20.39 -19.13 -7.84
CA SER A 37 21.32 -20.05 -8.52
C SER A 37 22.71 -20.06 -7.88
N ILE A 38 23.24 -18.92 -7.43
CA ILE A 38 24.51 -18.83 -6.69
C ILE A 38 24.40 -19.58 -5.35
N ALA A 39 23.32 -19.38 -4.60
CA ALA A 39 23.10 -20.08 -3.34
C ALA A 39 22.97 -21.59 -3.54
N HIS A 40 22.28 -22.02 -4.60
CA HIS A 40 22.14 -23.42 -4.97
C HIS A 40 23.49 -24.06 -5.34
N ALA A 41 24.28 -23.42 -6.22
CA ALA A 41 25.59 -23.90 -6.60
C ALA A 41 26.56 -24.02 -5.40
N THR A 42 26.49 -23.05 -4.48
CA THR A 42 27.26 -23.05 -3.24
C THR A 42 26.89 -24.25 -2.38
N MET A 43 25.59 -24.53 -2.21
CA MET A 43 25.12 -25.70 -1.47
C MET A 43 25.56 -27.00 -2.13
N LEU A 44 25.46 -27.13 -3.47
CA LEU A 44 25.89 -28.33 -4.19
C LEU A 44 27.38 -28.64 -3.98
N GLY A 45 28.23 -27.62 -4.02
CA GLY A 45 29.66 -27.73 -3.74
C GLY A 45 29.93 -28.14 -2.29
N LYS A 46 29.32 -27.47 -1.31
CA LYS A 46 29.49 -27.75 0.13
C LYS A 46 28.99 -29.17 0.49
N CYS A 47 27.96 -29.65 -0.15
CA CYS A 47 27.45 -31.02 0.04
C CYS A 47 28.24 -32.09 -0.76
N GLY A 48 29.24 -31.73 -1.52
CA GLY A 48 30.04 -32.65 -2.34
C GLY A 48 29.27 -33.28 -3.51
N ILE A 49 28.17 -32.68 -3.94
CA ILE A 49 27.36 -33.17 -5.06
C ILE A 49 28.02 -32.81 -6.40
N ILE A 50 28.64 -31.66 -6.47
CA ILE A 50 29.57 -31.24 -7.51
C ILE A 50 30.93 -30.89 -6.89
N SER A 51 31.99 -30.83 -7.69
CA SER A 51 33.29 -30.42 -7.18
C SER A 51 33.31 -28.95 -6.75
N GLU A 52 34.15 -28.60 -5.80
CA GLU A 52 34.32 -27.20 -5.37
C GLU A 52 34.74 -26.29 -6.55
N GLU A 53 35.60 -26.80 -7.45
CA GLU A 53 35.97 -26.10 -8.68
C GLU A 53 34.77 -25.81 -9.58
N SER A 54 33.92 -26.83 -9.85
CA SER A 54 32.70 -26.63 -10.63
C SER A 54 31.73 -25.63 -9.98
N SER A 55 31.63 -25.67 -8.63
CA SER A 55 30.82 -24.70 -7.89
C SER A 55 31.35 -23.28 -8.05
N ALA A 56 32.66 -23.10 -7.92
CA ALA A 56 33.31 -21.79 -8.09
C ALA A 56 33.15 -21.24 -9.51
N ASP A 57 33.35 -22.07 -10.54
CA ASP A 57 33.15 -21.67 -11.95
C ASP A 57 31.71 -21.21 -12.19
N ILE A 58 30.71 -21.94 -11.67
CA ILE A 58 29.28 -21.57 -11.80
C ILE A 58 29.00 -20.22 -11.13
N ILE A 59 29.51 -20.03 -9.90
CA ILE A 59 29.30 -18.79 -9.14
C ILE A 59 29.94 -17.59 -9.86
N GLU A 60 31.18 -17.75 -10.36
CA GLU A 60 31.85 -16.69 -11.09
C GLU A 60 31.14 -16.37 -12.41
N GLY A 61 30.74 -17.41 -13.16
CA GLY A 61 29.97 -17.25 -14.39
C GLY A 61 28.65 -16.50 -14.18
N LEU A 62 27.91 -16.84 -13.12
CA LEU A 62 26.65 -16.17 -12.76
C LEU A 62 26.86 -14.71 -12.35
N ARG A 63 27.89 -14.42 -11.56
CA ARG A 63 28.25 -13.03 -11.21
C ARG A 63 28.64 -12.21 -12.43
N GLY A 64 29.35 -12.82 -13.38
CA GLY A 64 29.68 -12.18 -14.66
C GLY A 64 28.44 -11.89 -15.51
N ILE A 65 27.46 -12.81 -15.55
CA ILE A 65 26.18 -12.59 -16.24
C ILE A 65 25.41 -11.42 -15.59
N LEU A 66 25.34 -11.39 -14.28
CA LEU A 66 24.68 -10.30 -13.54
C LEU A 66 25.32 -8.94 -13.88
N ALA A 67 26.63 -8.84 -13.81
CA ALA A 67 27.37 -7.61 -14.10
C ALA A 67 27.15 -7.14 -15.55
N ASP A 68 27.11 -8.07 -16.50
CA ASP A 68 26.91 -7.76 -17.92
C ASP A 68 25.47 -7.31 -18.20
N ILE A 69 24.46 -7.90 -17.55
CA ILE A 69 23.07 -7.43 -17.67
C ILE A 69 22.95 -6.02 -17.07
N GLU A 70 23.50 -5.79 -15.88
CA GLU A 70 23.41 -4.50 -15.18
C GLU A 70 24.15 -3.37 -15.92
N SER A 71 25.27 -3.67 -16.54
CA SER A 71 26.00 -2.71 -17.38
C SER A 71 25.40 -2.50 -18.76
N GLY A 72 24.43 -3.33 -19.16
CA GLY A 72 23.87 -3.33 -20.52
C GLY A 72 24.75 -4.00 -21.59
N ALA A 73 25.85 -4.62 -21.19
CA ALA A 73 26.72 -5.39 -22.10
C ALA A 73 26.05 -6.67 -22.60
N LEU A 74 25.20 -7.28 -21.80
CA LEU A 74 24.37 -8.41 -22.16
C LEU A 74 22.89 -7.99 -22.13
N LYS A 75 22.21 -8.12 -23.28
CA LYS A 75 20.77 -7.92 -23.36
C LYS A 75 20.05 -9.25 -23.19
N ILE A 76 18.97 -9.25 -22.42
CA ILE A 76 18.11 -10.42 -22.26
C ILE A 76 17.45 -10.71 -23.61
N ASP A 77 17.56 -11.96 -24.06
CA ASP A 77 16.94 -12.42 -25.30
C ASP A 77 15.45 -12.69 -25.09
N MET A 78 14.62 -11.81 -25.65
CA MET A 78 13.16 -11.89 -25.55
C MET A 78 12.53 -13.04 -26.36
N GLU A 79 13.33 -13.82 -27.11
CA GLU A 79 12.91 -15.05 -27.79
C GLU A 79 13.13 -16.31 -26.91
N ALA A 80 13.72 -16.13 -25.72
CA ALA A 80 13.86 -17.22 -24.75
C ALA A 80 12.50 -17.65 -24.18
N GLU A 81 12.41 -18.87 -23.66
CA GLU A 81 11.19 -19.38 -23.02
C GLU A 81 10.88 -18.63 -21.73
N ASP A 82 11.89 -18.48 -20.89
CA ASP A 82 11.83 -17.81 -19.58
C ASP A 82 13.22 -17.27 -19.21
N ILE A 83 13.29 -16.45 -18.17
CA ILE A 83 14.56 -15.87 -17.69
C ILE A 83 15.54 -16.94 -17.21
N HIS A 84 15.03 -18.02 -16.64
CA HIS A 84 15.85 -19.11 -16.11
C HIS A 84 16.56 -19.86 -17.26
N THR A 85 15.87 -20.15 -18.33
CA THR A 85 16.42 -20.76 -19.55
C THR A 85 17.47 -19.85 -20.20
N PHE A 86 17.21 -18.54 -20.21
CA PHE A 86 18.17 -17.56 -20.70
C PHE A 86 19.46 -17.57 -19.90
N ILE A 87 19.37 -17.46 -18.58
CA ILE A 87 20.55 -17.42 -17.66
C ILE A 87 21.35 -18.74 -17.74
N GLU A 88 20.68 -19.89 -17.67
CA GLU A 88 21.32 -21.21 -17.78
C GLU A 88 22.02 -21.40 -19.14
N GLY A 89 21.38 -20.91 -20.22
CA GLY A 89 21.95 -20.90 -21.58
C GLY A 89 23.22 -20.04 -21.67
N GLU A 90 23.19 -18.82 -21.15
CA GLU A 90 24.34 -17.91 -21.10
C GLU A 90 25.48 -18.48 -20.22
N LEU A 91 25.14 -19.04 -19.08
CA LEU A 91 26.12 -19.71 -18.22
C LEU A 91 26.81 -20.85 -18.95
N THR A 92 26.05 -21.71 -19.62
CA THR A 92 26.59 -22.84 -20.39
C THR A 92 27.49 -22.39 -21.54
N LYS A 93 27.15 -21.27 -22.22
CA LYS A 93 28.04 -20.68 -23.25
C LYS A 93 29.38 -20.21 -22.67
N ARG A 94 29.39 -19.70 -21.44
CA ARG A 94 30.60 -19.15 -20.79
C ARG A 94 31.52 -20.21 -20.23
N ILE A 95 30.97 -21.20 -19.54
CA ILE A 95 31.77 -22.18 -18.77
C ILE A 95 31.60 -23.64 -19.23
N GLY A 96 30.91 -23.88 -20.35
CA GLY A 96 30.77 -25.20 -20.95
C GLY A 96 30.00 -26.20 -20.08
N ASP A 97 30.52 -27.41 -19.94
CA ASP A 97 29.84 -28.51 -19.22
C ASP A 97 29.63 -28.22 -17.71
N ASN A 98 30.46 -27.39 -17.09
CA ASN A 98 30.25 -26.97 -15.71
C ASN A 98 28.91 -26.21 -15.57
N GLY A 99 28.50 -25.38 -16.53
CA GLY A 99 27.23 -24.69 -16.53
C GLY A 99 26.02 -25.61 -16.49
N LYS A 100 26.09 -26.77 -17.14
CA LYS A 100 25.02 -27.78 -17.15
C LYS A 100 24.81 -28.46 -15.80
N ARG A 101 25.78 -28.36 -14.89
CA ARG A 101 25.69 -28.94 -13.52
C ARG A 101 24.81 -28.12 -12.60
N LEU A 102 24.53 -26.85 -12.93
CA LEU A 102 23.70 -25.95 -12.12
C LEU A 102 22.30 -26.53 -11.87
N HIS A 103 21.72 -27.24 -12.82
CA HIS A 103 20.37 -27.81 -12.67
C HIS A 103 20.31 -29.10 -11.82
N THR A 104 21.46 -29.61 -11.34
CA THR A 104 21.51 -30.80 -10.49
C THR A 104 20.68 -30.58 -9.22
N SER A 105 19.77 -31.52 -8.91
CA SER A 105 18.94 -31.46 -7.71
C SER A 105 18.03 -30.24 -7.61
N ARG A 106 17.58 -29.70 -8.75
CA ARG A 106 16.66 -28.55 -8.85
C ARG A 106 15.61 -28.81 -9.93
N SER A 107 14.42 -28.28 -9.74
CA SER A 107 13.37 -28.18 -10.75
C SER A 107 13.07 -26.73 -11.08
N ARG A 108 12.49 -26.48 -12.26
CA ARG A 108 11.91 -25.17 -12.57
C ARG A 108 10.84 -24.77 -11.54
N ASN A 109 10.12 -25.73 -10.95
CA ASN A 109 9.03 -25.47 -10.02
C ASN A 109 9.49 -24.80 -8.72
N ASP A 110 10.51 -25.35 -8.05
CA ASP A 110 11.05 -24.74 -6.82
C ASP A 110 11.90 -23.51 -7.10
N GLN A 111 12.55 -23.43 -8.27
CA GLN A 111 13.29 -22.27 -8.73
C GLN A 111 12.36 -21.05 -8.90
N VAL A 112 11.28 -21.19 -9.65
CA VAL A 112 10.30 -20.10 -9.87
C VAL A 112 9.64 -19.68 -8.58
N ALA A 113 9.26 -20.64 -7.71
CA ALA A 113 8.69 -20.32 -6.40
C ALA A 113 9.64 -19.50 -5.53
N LEU A 114 10.94 -19.83 -5.55
CA LEU A 114 11.98 -19.07 -4.87
C LEU A 114 12.07 -17.64 -5.41
N ASP A 115 12.19 -17.50 -6.74
CA ASP A 115 12.47 -16.22 -7.36
C ASP A 115 11.33 -15.22 -7.14
N VAL A 116 10.08 -15.69 -7.24
CA VAL A 116 8.91 -14.85 -6.92
C VAL A 116 8.93 -14.44 -5.45
N LYS A 117 9.24 -15.34 -4.51
CA LYS A 117 9.37 -14.99 -3.08
C LYS A 117 10.48 -13.97 -2.85
N LEU A 118 11.68 -14.16 -3.42
CA LEU A 118 12.79 -13.21 -3.30
C LEU A 118 12.43 -11.84 -3.85
N TYR A 119 11.80 -11.80 -5.02
CA TYR A 119 11.34 -10.56 -5.65
C TYR A 119 10.31 -9.85 -4.75
N LEU A 120 9.28 -10.56 -4.30
CA LEU A 120 8.21 -9.96 -3.51
C LEU A 120 8.68 -9.54 -2.10
N LYS A 121 9.64 -10.22 -1.47
CA LYS A 121 10.27 -9.74 -0.21
C LYS A 121 10.85 -8.33 -0.39
N LYS A 122 11.56 -8.09 -1.50
CA LYS A 122 12.12 -6.76 -1.83
C LYS A 122 10.99 -5.74 -2.09
N GLU A 123 9.95 -6.14 -2.80
CA GLU A 123 8.83 -5.26 -3.13
C GLU A 123 7.96 -4.89 -1.93
N VAL A 124 7.72 -5.82 -0.99
CA VAL A 124 7.07 -5.51 0.30
C VAL A 124 7.84 -4.43 1.06
N ALA A 125 9.17 -4.55 1.13
CA ALA A 125 10.02 -3.55 1.78
C ALA A 125 9.96 -2.18 1.04
N ALA A 126 9.93 -2.19 -0.29
CA ALA A 126 9.80 -0.97 -1.09
C ALA A 126 8.45 -0.27 -0.88
N VAL A 127 7.36 -1.01 -0.91
CA VAL A 127 6.01 -0.48 -0.63
C VAL A 127 5.92 0.04 0.81
N LYS A 128 6.43 -0.71 1.80
CA LYS A 128 6.48 -0.27 3.20
C LYS A 128 7.17 1.09 3.33
N LYS A 129 8.32 1.26 2.68
CA LYS A 129 9.06 2.53 2.69
C LYS A 129 8.23 3.70 2.13
N LEU A 130 7.47 3.49 1.07
CA LEU A 130 6.60 4.50 0.48
C LEU A 130 5.41 4.84 1.38
N VAL A 131 4.78 3.85 1.99
CA VAL A 131 3.70 4.06 2.97
C VAL A 131 4.20 4.84 4.18
N VAL A 132 5.37 4.50 4.71
CA VAL A 132 6.01 5.22 5.84
C VAL A 132 6.32 6.67 5.46
N ALA A 133 6.76 6.94 4.23
CA ALA A 133 6.97 8.31 3.75
C ALA A 133 5.66 9.12 3.76
N LEU A 134 4.55 8.54 3.30
CA LEU A 134 3.24 9.19 3.33
C LEU A 134 2.76 9.43 4.77
N ILE A 135 2.96 8.47 5.69
CA ILE A 135 2.63 8.65 7.12
C ILE A 135 3.37 9.85 7.71
N LYS A 136 4.65 10.04 7.37
CA LYS A 136 5.45 11.19 7.84
C LYS A 136 4.87 12.51 7.37
N VAL A 137 4.51 12.62 6.11
CA VAL A 137 3.86 13.83 5.54
C VAL A 137 2.52 14.10 6.24
N ILE A 138 1.71 13.07 6.48
CA ILE A 138 0.44 13.21 7.19
C ILE A 138 0.67 13.73 8.62
N ALA A 139 1.64 13.19 9.35
CA ALA A 139 1.96 13.59 10.71
C ALA A 139 2.42 15.06 10.77
N ASP A 140 3.31 15.46 9.85
CA ASP A 140 3.83 16.83 9.79
C ASP A 140 2.71 17.85 9.48
N LYS A 141 1.85 17.55 8.48
CA LYS A 141 0.69 18.39 8.18
C LYS A 141 -0.33 18.41 9.31
N ALA A 142 -0.58 17.30 9.96
CA ALA A 142 -1.51 17.23 11.09
C ALA A 142 -1.04 18.09 12.27
N ALA A 143 0.26 18.09 12.56
CA ALA A 143 0.86 18.98 13.55
C ALA A 143 0.70 20.45 13.17
N GLN A 144 0.98 20.79 11.90
CA GLN A 144 0.87 22.16 11.36
C GLN A 144 -0.57 22.70 11.47
N TYR A 145 -1.57 21.87 11.18
CA TYR A 145 -2.98 22.26 11.14
C TYR A 145 -3.79 21.71 12.33
N SER A 146 -3.13 21.52 13.46
CA SER A 146 -3.74 21.00 14.69
C SER A 146 -4.75 21.94 15.35
N GLU A 147 -4.77 23.21 14.96
CA GLU A 147 -5.69 24.24 15.47
C GLU A 147 -6.67 24.73 14.37
N THR A 148 -6.57 24.23 13.16
CA THR A 148 -7.41 24.64 12.04
C THR A 148 -8.79 24.01 12.14
N VAL A 149 -9.77 24.78 12.57
CA VAL A 149 -11.16 24.33 12.73
C VAL A 149 -11.79 24.06 11.36
N MET A 150 -12.43 22.90 11.23
CA MET A 150 -13.23 22.51 10.06
C MET A 150 -14.51 21.79 10.49
N PRO A 151 -15.53 21.71 9.63
CA PRO A 151 -16.67 20.84 9.91
C PRO A 151 -16.26 19.37 9.72
N GLY A 152 -16.57 18.54 10.70
CA GLY A 152 -16.62 17.09 10.54
C GLY A 152 -17.95 16.69 9.90
N TYR A 153 -17.92 15.66 9.05
CA TYR A 153 -19.06 15.22 8.26
C TYR A 153 -19.49 13.80 8.65
N THR A 154 -20.81 13.60 8.67
CA THR A 154 -21.45 12.29 8.60
C THR A 154 -22.55 12.38 7.54
N HIS A 155 -22.73 11.34 6.70
CA HIS A 155 -23.68 11.36 5.57
C HIS A 155 -23.47 12.55 4.61
N LEU A 156 -22.23 13.06 4.49
CA LEU A 156 -21.89 14.30 3.79
C LEU A 156 -22.62 15.54 4.32
N GLN A 157 -23.21 15.46 5.52
CA GLN A 157 -23.77 16.58 6.24
C GLN A 157 -22.81 17.07 7.30
N ARG A 158 -22.76 18.38 7.52
CA ARG A 158 -21.97 19.00 8.59
C ARG A 158 -22.50 18.51 9.94
N ALA A 159 -21.64 17.93 10.76
CA ALA A 159 -22.05 17.25 12.00
C ALA A 159 -21.51 17.93 13.25
N GLN A 160 -20.21 17.90 13.46
CA GLN A 160 -19.56 18.46 14.63
C GLN A 160 -18.26 19.15 14.24
N PRO A 161 -17.78 20.17 15.00
CA PRO A 161 -16.50 20.81 14.73
C PRO A 161 -15.34 19.88 15.12
N ILE A 162 -14.36 19.82 14.23
CA ILE A 162 -13.08 19.14 14.44
C ILE A 162 -11.94 20.07 14.01
N VAL A 163 -10.70 19.65 14.12
CA VAL A 163 -9.57 20.29 13.45
C VAL A 163 -9.07 19.46 12.27
N PHE A 164 -8.51 20.13 11.26
CA PHE A 164 -8.02 19.47 10.06
C PHE A 164 -6.92 18.45 10.34
N GLY A 165 -6.02 18.75 11.29
CA GLY A 165 -5.01 17.80 11.76
C GLY A 165 -5.60 16.50 12.29
N HIS A 166 -6.72 16.56 13.02
CA HIS A 166 -7.42 15.37 13.48
C HIS A 166 -7.94 14.49 12.35
N HIS A 167 -8.52 15.13 11.32
CA HIS A 167 -8.99 14.42 10.12
C HIS A 167 -7.85 13.71 9.40
N LEU A 168 -6.73 14.40 9.17
CA LEU A 168 -5.55 13.82 8.53
C LEU A 168 -5.00 12.61 9.29
N LEU A 169 -4.95 12.67 10.64
CA LEU A 169 -4.44 11.58 11.46
C LEU A 169 -5.28 10.30 11.37
N ALA A 170 -6.56 10.40 11.01
CA ALA A 170 -7.37 9.20 10.74
C ALA A 170 -6.77 8.35 9.62
N TYR A 171 -6.26 8.99 8.54
CA TYR A 171 -5.52 8.32 7.47
C TYR A 171 -4.15 7.82 7.94
N GLY A 172 -3.47 8.57 8.80
CA GLY A 172 -2.23 8.12 9.43
C GLY A 172 -2.41 6.79 10.19
N GLU A 173 -3.48 6.65 10.97
CA GLU A 173 -3.81 5.42 11.69
C GLU A 173 -4.18 4.25 10.75
N MET A 174 -4.85 4.54 9.62
CA MET A 174 -5.13 3.51 8.61
C MET A 174 -3.83 2.96 8.02
N LEU A 175 -2.92 3.84 7.62
CA LEU A 175 -1.64 3.47 7.01
C LEU A 175 -0.69 2.77 8.01
N LEU A 176 -0.71 3.11 9.29
CA LEU A 176 0.03 2.36 10.32
C LEU A 176 -0.45 0.91 10.41
N ARG A 177 -1.75 0.66 10.28
CA ARG A 177 -2.29 -0.70 10.20
C ARG A 177 -1.87 -1.41 8.91
N ASP A 178 -1.70 -0.67 7.81
CA ASP A 178 -1.22 -1.25 6.55
C ASP A 178 0.25 -1.66 6.64
N VAL A 179 1.09 -0.87 7.32
CA VAL A 179 2.47 -1.26 7.63
C VAL A 179 2.51 -2.58 8.43
N SER A 180 1.66 -2.71 9.44
CA SER A 180 1.55 -3.96 10.22
C SER A 180 1.14 -5.15 9.34
N ARG A 181 0.22 -4.95 8.38
CA ARG A 181 -0.14 -6.00 7.41
C ARG A 181 1.00 -6.40 6.50
N LEU A 182 1.80 -5.43 6.03
CA LEU A 182 2.99 -5.69 5.23
C LEU A 182 4.02 -6.51 6.01
N ASP A 183 4.26 -6.19 7.29
CA ASP A 183 5.16 -6.95 8.16
C ASP A 183 4.65 -8.38 8.41
N ASP A 184 3.36 -8.55 8.60
CA ASP A 184 2.73 -9.85 8.77
C ASP A 184 2.80 -10.71 7.49
N CYS A 185 2.58 -10.10 6.33
CA CYS A 185 2.74 -10.75 5.02
C CYS A 185 4.20 -11.21 4.82
N LEU A 186 5.17 -10.31 5.06
CA LEU A 186 6.58 -10.63 4.94
C LEU A 186 6.99 -11.80 5.84
N ARG A 187 6.53 -11.83 7.09
CA ARG A 187 6.82 -12.91 8.03
C ARG A 187 6.27 -14.27 7.56
N ARG A 188 5.09 -14.33 6.95
CA ARG A 188 4.52 -15.58 6.41
C ARG A 188 5.21 -16.00 5.11
N MET A 189 5.56 -15.06 4.25
CA MET A 189 6.29 -15.31 3.00
C MET A 189 7.71 -15.86 3.24
N ASP A 190 8.29 -15.62 4.42
CA ASP A 190 9.69 -15.88 4.72
C ASP A 190 9.97 -17.37 4.98
N GLU A 191 9.66 -18.20 3.97
CA GLU A 191 9.89 -19.64 3.93
C GLU A 191 10.51 -20.04 2.59
N MET A 192 11.71 -20.58 2.62
CA MET A 192 12.52 -20.92 1.46
C MET A 192 12.07 -22.25 0.83
N PRO A 193 11.61 -22.25 -0.44
CA PRO A 193 11.09 -23.44 -1.12
C PRO A 193 12.15 -24.31 -1.80
N LEU A 194 13.34 -23.76 -2.09
CA LEU A 194 14.36 -24.44 -2.88
C LEU A 194 14.78 -25.76 -2.23
N GLY A 195 14.94 -26.81 -3.06
CA GLY A 195 15.16 -28.19 -2.63
C GLY A 195 13.87 -29.01 -2.51
N SER A 196 12.70 -28.39 -2.73
CA SER A 196 11.43 -29.12 -2.95
C SER A 196 11.43 -29.82 -4.31
N CYS A 197 12.33 -29.42 -5.22
CA CYS A 197 12.45 -29.89 -6.59
C CYS A 197 11.10 -29.81 -7.34
N ALA A 198 10.73 -30.85 -8.12
CA ALA A 198 9.47 -30.80 -8.83
C ALA A 198 8.25 -30.84 -7.88
N LEU A 199 8.31 -31.65 -6.81
CA LEU A 199 7.27 -31.82 -5.79
C LEU A 199 7.65 -32.79 -4.64
N ALA A 200 8.64 -33.64 -4.84
CA ALA A 200 8.95 -34.76 -3.94
C ALA A 200 10.37 -34.70 -3.35
N GLY A 201 11.01 -33.54 -3.41
CA GLY A 201 12.40 -33.40 -3.03
C GLY A 201 13.36 -34.12 -3.99
N THR A 202 14.48 -34.57 -3.48
CA THR A 202 15.56 -35.18 -4.25
C THR A 202 16.21 -36.35 -3.51
N THR A 203 16.89 -37.22 -4.24
CA THR A 203 17.69 -38.32 -3.69
C THR A 203 19.14 -37.89 -3.36
N TYR A 204 19.53 -36.68 -3.73
CA TYR A 204 20.82 -36.11 -3.39
C TYR A 204 20.87 -35.64 -1.93
N PRO A 205 22.00 -35.74 -1.23
CA PRO A 205 22.14 -35.31 0.16
C PRO A 205 22.33 -33.77 0.24
N ILE A 206 21.31 -33.02 -0.20
CA ILE A 206 21.30 -31.55 -0.13
C ILE A 206 21.10 -31.07 1.30
N ASP A 207 21.66 -29.90 1.62
CA ASP A 207 21.40 -29.19 2.87
C ASP A 207 20.67 -27.87 2.55
N ARG A 208 19.38 -27.84 2.78
CA ARG A 208 18.52 -26.67 2.53
C ARG A 208 18.79 -25.52 3.51
N THR A 209 19.44 -25.76 4.65
CA THR A 209 19.79 -24.71 5.60
C THR A 209 20.83 -23.76 5.01
N ILE A 210 21.78 -24.28 4.24
CA ILE A 210 22.80 -23.48 3.54
C ILE A 210 22.14 -22.49 2.57
N THR A 211 21.19 -22.94 1.77
CA THR A 211 20.49 -22.06 0.81
C THR A 211 19.59 -21.05 1.52
N ALA A 212 18.90 -21.44 2.58
CA ALA A 212 18.07 -20.52 3.37
C ALA A 212 18.90 -19.40 4.01
N GLU A 213 20.04 -19.75 4.64
CA GLU A 213 20.94 -18.78 5.26
C GLU A 213 21.53 -17.80 4.23
N LEU A 214 22.01 -18.30 3.09
CA LEU A 214 22.58 -17.47 2.03
C LEU A 214 21.57 -16.50 1.40
N LEU A 215 20.29 -16.87 1.36
CA LEU A 215 19.21 -16.09 0.77
C LEU A 215 18.44 -15.26 1.81
N GLY A 216 18.79 -15.32 3.08
CA GLY A 216 18.17 -14.56 4.16
C GLY A 216 16.72 -14.96 4.41
N PHE A 217 16.44 -16.27 4.42
CA PHE A 217 15.16 -16.82 4.86
C PHE A 217 15.28 -17.36 6.29
N ASP A 218 14.33 -17.02 7.13
CA ASP A 218 14.27 -17.50 8.52
C ASP A 218 13.85 -18.97 8.62
N ARG A 219 13.06 -19.44 7.64
CA ARG A 219 12.49 -20.80 7.64
C ARG A 219 12.66 -21.50 6.30
N ILE A 220 12.47 -22.79 6.34
CA ILE A 220 12.44 -23.67 5.16
C ILE A 220 11.03 -24.30 5.09
N THR A 221 10.45 -24.41 3.90
CA THR A 221 9.15 -25.03 3.71
C THR A 221 9.14 -26.49 4.21
N ASN A 222 8.15 -26.84 5.02
CA ASN A 222 8.07 -28.13 5.71
C ASN A 222 7.56 -29.27 4.82
N ASN A 223 6.91 -28.95 3.70
CA ASN A 223 6.39 -29.91 2.76
C ASN A 223 6.77 -29.54 1.34
N SER A 224 7.35 -30.45 0.58
CA SER A 224 7.86 -30.19 -0.77
C SER A 224 6.75 -30.00 -1.81
N LEU A 225 5.56 -30.60 -1.61
CA LEU A 225 4.39 -30.33 -2.46
C LEU A 225 3.89 -28.90 -2.26
N ASP A 226 3.76 -28.48 -1.02
CA ASP A 226 3.37 -27.12 -0.64
C ASP A 226 4.40 -26.10 -1.11
N GLY A 227 5.70 -26.39 -0.92
CA GLY A 227 6.79 -25.48 -1.29
C GLY A 227 6.82 -25.06 -2.76
N VAL A 228 6.33 -25.90 -3.67
CA VAL A 228 6.23 -25.57 -5.11
C VAL A 228 4.85 -25.06 -5.52
N SER A 229 3.83 -25.33 -4.70
CA SER A 229 2.42 -25.02 -4.97
C SER A 229 1.95 -23.70 -4.35
N ASP A 230 2.58 -23.29 -3.25
CA ASP A 230 2.20 -22.10 -2.48
C ASP A 230 2.25 -20.82 -3.33
N ARG A 231 1.12 -20.13 -3.35
CA ARG A 231 0.97 -18.74 -3.86
C ARG A 231 0.13 -17.89 -2.90
N ASP A 232 -0.09 -18.38 -1.68
CA ASP A 232 -0.81 -17.61 -0.65
C ASP A 232 -0.14 -16.26 -0.41
N PHE A 233 1.19 -16.22 -0.44
CA PHE A 233 1.95 -14.99 -0.29
C PHE A 233 1.70 -13.94 -1.40
N CYS A 234 1.41 -14.37 -2.63
CA CYS A 234 1.00 -13.48 -3.72
C CYS A 234 -0.40 -12.91 -3.45
N ILE A 235 -1.35 -13.78 -3.06
CA ILE A 235 -2.74 -13.40 -2.77
C ILE A 235 -2.79 -12.49 -1.54
N GLU A 236 -2.04 -12.80 -0.50
CA GLU A 236 -1.97 -12.00 0.72
C GLU A 236 -1.38 -10.63 0.42
N PHE A 237 -0.26 -10.55 -0.29
CA PHE A 237 0.34 -9.27 -0.63
C PHE A 237 -0.59 -8.43 -1.51
N ALA A 238 -1.19 -8.99 -2.55
CA ALA A 238 -2.19 -8.30 -3.38
C ALA A 238 -3.40 -7.81 -2.55
N SER A 239 -3.83 -8.59 -1.54
CA SER A 239 -4.89 -8.18 -0.62
C SER A 239 -4.48 -6.99 0.25
N VAL A 240 -3.25 -6.97 0.74
CA VAL A 240 -2.70 -5.82 1.48
C VAL A 240 -2.60 -4.59 0.59
N LEU A 241 -2.10 -4.75 -0.64
CA LEU A 241 -2.05 -3.69 -1.66
C LEU A 241 -3.45 -3.13 -1.96
N SER A 242 -4.46 -4.01 -2.06
CA SER A 242 -5.86 -3.61 -2.24
C SER A 242 -6.38 -2.77 -1.07
N ILE A 243 -6.06 -3.12 0.18
CA ILE A 243 -6.46 -2.35 1.37
C ILE A 243 -5.78 -0.97 1.36
N ILE A 244 -4.49 -0.89 1.02
CA ILE A 244 -3.78 0.39 0.85
C ILE A 244 -4.52 1.25 -0.18
N MET A 245 -4.91 0.67 -1.33
CA MET A 245 -5.63 1.40 -2.37
C MET A 245 -7.04 1.83 -1.93
N VAL A 246 -7.74 1.07 -1.06
CA VAL A 246 -9.00 1.53 -0.44
C VAL A 246 -8.75 2.80 0.37
N HIS A 247 -7.69 2.84 1.18
CA HIS A 247 -7.38 4.03 1.99
C HIS A 247 -6.99 5.22 1.11
N LEU A 248 -6.14 5.02 0.11
CA LEU A 248 -5.76 6.07 -0.85
C LEU A 248 -6.95 6.56 -1.66
N SER A 249 -7.85 5.67 -2.10
CA SER A 249 -9.08 6.03 -2.84
C SER A 249 -10.01 6.90 -2.01
N ARG A 250 -10.23 6.56 -0.72
CA ARG A 250 -11.03 7.38 0.20
C ARG A 250 -10.40 8.74 0.44
N PHE A 251 -9.09 8.78 0.65
CA PHE A 251 -8.38 10.05 0.85
C PHE A 251 -8.42 10.91 -0.42
N SER A 252 -8.27 10.29 -1.60
CA SER A 252 -8.42 10.96 -2.89
C SER A 252 -9.79 11.60 -3.06
N GLU A 253 -10.86 10.88 -2.71
CA GLU A 253 -12.24 11.39 -2.78
C GLU A 253 -12.41 12.67 -1.96
N GLU A 254 -11.89 12.69 -0.72
CA GLU A 254 -11.97 13.88 0.12
C GLU A 254 -11.13 15.04 -0.43
N ILE A 255 -9.92 14.78 -0.94
CA ILE A 255 -9.10 15.82 -1.58
C ILE A 255 -9.82 16.41 -2.80
N ILE A 256 -10.46 15.57 -3.63
CA ILE A 256 -11.23 16.01 -4.79
C ILE A 256 -12.37 16.93 -4.35
N MET A 257 -13.14 16.52 -3.33
CA MET A 257 -14.21 17.37 -2.78
C MET A 257 -13.64 18.68 -2.22
N TRP A 258 -12.56 18.62 -1.43
CA TRP A 258 -11.95 19.82 -0.84
C TRP A 258 -11.36 20.78 -1.87
N CYS A 259 -10.92 20.29 -3.03
CA CYS A 259 -10.45 21.13 -4.15
C CYS A 259 -11.58 21.79 -4.94
N SER A 260 -12.82 21.26 -4.86
CA SER A 260 -13.95 21.81 -5.61
C SER A 260 -14.24 23.25 -5.22
N TRP A 261 -14.89 24.01 -6.12
CA TRP A 261 -15.31 25.40 -5.86
C TRP A 261 -16.29 25.50 -4.70
N ASP A 262 -17.10 24.47 -4.47
CA ASP A 262 -18.12 24.47 -3.41
C ASP A 262 -17.49 24.34 -2.01
N PHE A 263 -16.41 23.57 -1.87
CA PHE A 263 -15.66 23.43 -0.63
C PHE A 263 -14.51 24.45 -0.54
N LYS A 264 -13.63 24.45 -1.50
CA LYS A 264 -12.43 25.30 -1.55
C LYS A 264 -11.63 25.28 -0.23
N PHE A 265 -11.49 24.10 0.36
CA PHE A 265 -10.75 23.90 1.62
C PHE A 265 -9.26 23.77 1.39
N VAL A 266 -8.89 23.24 0.22
CA VAL A 266 -7.50 23.06 -0.18
C VAL A 266 -7.31 23.45 -1.65
N GLU A 267 -6.05 23.64 -2.01
CA GLU A 267 -5.60 23.82 -3.40
C GLU A 267 -4.34 23.00 -3.62
N LEU A 268 -4.32 22.19 -4.66
CA LEU A 268 -3.13 21.43 -5.05
C LEU A 268 -2.11 22.34 -5.71
N ASP A 269 -0.83 22.00 -5.57
CA ASP A 269 0.23 22.66 -6.31
C ASP A 269 0.08 22.44 -7.82
N ASP A 270 0.56 23.40 -8.61
CA ASP A 270 0.48 23.34 -10.08
C ASP A 270 1.23 22.12 -10.65
N ALA A 271 2.27 21.64 -9.98
CA ALA A 271 3.00 20.45 -10.37
C ALA A 271 2.18 19.15 -10.25
N PHE A 272 1.06 19.18 -9.51
CA PHE A 272 0.18 18.02 -9.27
C PHE A 272 -1.25 18.24 -9.74
N SER A 273 -1.44 19.17 -10.68
CA SER A 273 -2.75 19.53 -11.23
C SER A 273 -2.65 19.71 -12.73
N THR A 274 -3.76 19.58 -13.44
CA THR A 274 -3.83 19.97 -14.85
C THR A 274 -4.86 21.08 -15.06
N GLY A 275 -4.72 21.78 -16.17
CA GLY A 275 -5.66 22.80 -16.60
C GLY A 275 -6.63 22.26 -17.65
N SER A 276 -7.37 23.20 -18.26
CA SER A 276 -8.22 22.93 -19.41
C SER A 276 -7.69 23.71 -20.62
N SER A 277 -7.70 23.08 -21.78
CA SER A 277 -7.30 23.73 -23.04
C SER A 277 -8.27 24.83 -23.49
N ILE A 278 -9.49 24.84 -22.92
CA ILE A 278 -10.55 25.79 -23.30
C ILE A 278 -11.03 26.67 -22.14
N MET A 279 -10.79 26.26 -20.89
CA MET A 279 -11.23 26.97 -19.68
C MET A 279 -10.02 27.40 -18.87
N PRO A 280 -9.50 28.64 -19.03
CA PRO A 280 -8.23 29.05 -18.42
C PRO A 280 -8.26 29.11 -16.87
N GLN A 281 -9.45 29.18 -16.26
CA GLN A 281 -9.63 29.21 -14.81
C GLN A 281 -9.67 27.81 -14.17
N LYS A 282 -9.75 26.73 -14.97
CA LYS A 282 -9.96 25.37 -14.47
C LYS A 282 -8.64 24.72 -14.03
N LYS A 283 -8.65 24.16 -12.84
CA LYS A 283 -7.56 23.39 -12.25
C LYS A 283 -8.12 22.07 -11.71
N ASN A 284 -7.63 20.94 -12.22
CA ASN A 284 -8.16 19.62 -11.94
C ASN A 284 -7.28 18.87 -10.95
N PRO A 285 -7.83 18.09 -10.01
CA PRO A 285 -7.10 17.25 -9.09
C PRO A 285 -6.79 15.86 -9.69
N ASP A 286 -6.19 15.82 -10.90
CA ASP A 286 -6.05 14.59 -11.71
C ASP A 286 -5.30 13.48 -10.99
N ILE A 287 -4.29 13.81 -10.17
CA ILE A 287 -3.54 12.79 -9.43
C ILE A 287 -4.46 12.06 -8.46
N ALA A 288 -5.28 12.79 -7.70
CA ALA A 288 -6.24 12.18 -6.79
C ALA A 288 -7.29 11.34 -7.54
N GLU A 289 -7.79 11.84 -8.69
CA GLU A 289 -8.74 11.10 -9.52
C GLU A 289 -8.14 9.82 -10.09
N LEU A 290 -6.90 9.86 -10.59
CA LEU A 290 -6.20 8.69 -11.12
C LEU A 290 -5.89 7.66 -10.01
N VAL A 291 -5.47 8.09 -8.83
CA VAL A 291 -5.26 7.19 -7.69
C VAL A 291 -6.56 6.49 -7.31
N ARG A 292 -7.67 7.24 -7.22
CA ARG A 292 -9.01 6.67 -7.01
C ARG A 292 -9.39 5.65 -8.08
N GLY A 293 -9.16 5.97 -9.36
CA GLY A 293 -9.45 5.09 -10.49
C GLY A 293 -8.59 3.83 -10.52
N LYS A 294 -7.29 3.94 -10.22
CA LYS A 294 -6.33 2.81 -10.23
C LYS A 294 -6.60 1.77 -9.13
N SER A 295 -7.39 2.10 -8.10
CA SER A 295 -7.79 1.11 -7.08
C SER A 295 -8.52 -0.08 -7.69
N GLY A 296 -9.37 0.15 -8.69
CA GLY A 296 -10.09 -0.91 -9.39
C GLY A 296 -9.17 -1.90 -10.13
N ARG A 297 -8.02 -1.42 -10.63
CA ARG A 297 -7.00 -2.26 -11.28
C ARG A 297 -6.39 -3.24 -10.28
N VAL A 298 -5.92 -2.75 -9.14
CA VAL A 298 -5.33 -3.59 -8.07
C VAL A 298 -6.33 -4.60 -7.50
N PHE A 299 -7.61 -4.22 -7.38
CA PHE A 299 -8.68 -5.16 -7.00
C PHE A 299 -8.86 -6.26 -8.04
N GLY A 300 -8.79 -5.92 -9.34
CA GLY A 300 -8.81 -6.89 -10.44
C GLY A 300 -7.67 -7.88 -10.35
N ASP A 301 -6.44 -7.42 -10.07
CA ASP A 301 -5.26 -8.27 -9.92
C ASP A 301 -5.40 -9.25 -8.76
N THR A 302 -5.91 -8.80 -7.60
CA THR A 302 -6.21 -9.66 -6.47
C THR A 302 -7.24 -10.73 -6.82
N MET A 303 -8.30 -10.36 -7.55
CA MET A 303 -9.31 -11.29 -8.01
C MET A 303 -8.75 -12.29 -9.03
N THR A 304 -7.84 -11.86 -9.89
CA THR A 304 -7.13 -12.73 -10.84
C THR A 304 -6.36 -13.80 -10.10
N LEU A 305 -5.56 -13.45 -9.10
CA LEU A 305 -4.78 -14.40 -8.29
C LEU A 305 -5.68 -15.42 -7.58
N LEU A 306 -6.75 -14.98 -6.93
CA LEU A 306 -7.74 -15.85 -6.31
C LEU A 306 -8.37 -16.82 -7.31
N THR A 307 -8.66 -16.32 -8.53
CA THR A 307 -9.29 -17.11 -9.58
C THR A 307 -8.34 -18.13 -10.18
N VAL A 308 -7.08 -17.77 -10.38
CA VAL A 308 -6.04 -18.70 -10.87
C VAL A 308 -5.86 -19.86 -9.89
N MET A 309 -5.73 -19.56 -8.61
CA MET A 309 -5.39 -20.58 -7.60
C MET A 309 -6.58 -21.46 -7.19
N LYS A 310 -7.83 -21.00 -7.31
CA LYS A 310 -9.01 -21.77 -6.93
C LYS A 310 -9.16 -23.04 -7.77
N GLY A 311 -9.11 -24.19 -7.24
CA GLY A 311 -9.49 -25.43 -7.92
C GLY A 311 -8.40 -26.07 -8.79
N ILE A 312 -7.16 -25.55 -8.83
CA ILE A 312 -6.03 -26.28 -9.40
C ILE A 312 -5.52 -27.35 -8.43
N ALA A 313 -5.04 -28.45 -8.99
CA ALA A 313 -4.49 -29.55 -8.19
C ALA A 313 -3.06 -29.24 -7.73
N LEU A 314 -2.60 -29.87 -6.65
CA LEU A 314 -1.20 -29.92 -6.28
C LEU A 314 -0.39 -30.68 -7.37
N ALA A 315 0.89 -30.41 -7.60
CA ALA A 315 1.75 -29.40 -6.98
C ALA A 315 1.85 -28.14 -7.84
N TYR A 316 2.22 -28.28 -9.11
CA TYR A 316 2.38 -27.21 -10.09
C TYR A 316 1.54 -27.49 -11.34
N ASN A 317 0.82 -26.50 -11.80
CA ASN A 317 0.14 -26.45 -13.08
C ASN A 317 0.55 -25.15 -13.80
N LYS A 318 0.52 -25.19 -15.13
CA LYS A 318 0.96 -24.03 -15.95
C LYS A 318 0.11 -22.76 -15.70
N ASP A 319 -1.12 -22.92 -15.17
CA ASP A 319 -1.98 -21.83 -14.67
C ASP A 319 -1.24 -20.89 -13.73
N MET A 320 -0.33 -21.42 -12.90
CA MET A 320 0.46 -20.63 -11.95
C MET A 320 1.45 -19.67 -12.63
N GLN A 321 1.65 -19.71 -13.95
CA GLN A 321 2.43 -18.71 -14.66
C GLN A 321 1.73 -17.35 -14.66
N GLU A 322 0.39 -17.34 -14.60
CA GLU A 322 -0.43 -16.13 -14.55
C GLU A 322 -0.34 -15.36 -13.22
N ASP A 323 0.34 -15.92 -12.21
CA ASP A 323 0.56 -15.28 -10.93
C ASP A 323 1.37 -13.98 -11.06
N LYS A 324 2.36 -13.97 -11.97
CA LYS A 324 3.38 -12.93 -12.06
C LYS A 324 2.82 -11.62 -12.63
N GLU A 325 2.09 -11.69 -13.74
CA GLU A 325 1.56 -10.47 -14.37
C GLU A 325 0.65 -9.71 -13.41
N ALA A 326 -0.27 -10.41 -12.74
CA ALA A 326 -1.19 -9.81 -11.79
C ALA A 326 -0.47 -9.18 -10.58
N ILE A 327 0.44 -9.92 -9.92
CA ILE A 327 1.12 -9.38 -8.73
C ILE A 327 2.09 -8.26 -9.08
N PHE A 328 2.79 -8.35 -10.21
CA PHE A 328 3.70 -7.30 -10.66
C PHE A 328 2.95 -6.01 -11.00
N ASP A 329 1.82 -6.12 -11.68
CA ASP A 329 0.96 -4.98 -12.00
C ASP A 329 0.40 -4.30 -10.75
N ALA A 330 -0.09 -5.08 -9.79
CA ALA A 330 -0.57 -4.57 -8.51
C ALA A 330 0.52 -3.78 -7.76
N VAL A 331 1.73 -4.35 -7.67
CA VAL A 331 2.88 -3.72 -7.00
C VAL A 331 3.29 -2.43 -7.71
N ASP A 332 3.48 -2.47 -9.01
CA ASP A 332 3.89 -1.31 -9.81
C ASP A 332 2.85 -0.18 -9.71
N THR A 333 1.56 -0.54 -9.78
CA THR A 333 0.45 0.42 -9.65
C THR A 333 0.43 1.09 -8.28
N VAL A 334 0.57 0.34 -7.18
CA VAL A 334 0.57 0.91 -5.83
C VAL A 334 1.80 1.78 -5.59
N LYS A 335 2.99 1.34 -6.03
CA LYS A 335 4.22 2.15 -5.94
C LYS A 335 4.06 3.47 -6.68
N MET A 336 3.50 3.45 -7.90
CA MET A 336 3.23 4.65 -8.70
C MET A 336 2.26 5.59 -7.97
N CYS A 337 1.17 5.06 -7.43
CA CYS A 337 0.18 5.84 -6.69
C CYS A 337 0.79 6.51 -5.46
N LEU A 338 1.51 5.78 -4.62
CA LEU A 338 2.17 6.33 -3.43
C LEU A 338 3.22 7.38 -3.77
N THR A 339 4.00 7.15 -4.84
CA THR A 339 5.04 8.07 -5.32
C THR A 339 4.44 9.41 -5.80
N ALA A 340 3.27 9.38 -6.42
CA ALA A 340 2.59 10.61 -6.88
C ALA A 340 1.78 11.28 -5.75
N PHE A 341 1.11 10.49 -4.91
CA PHE A 341 0.21 10.98 -3.87
C PHE A 341 0.96 11.70 -2.74
N THR A 342 2.09 11.17 -2.32
CA THR A 342 2.86 11.71 -1.19
C THR A 342 3.29 13.17 -1.42
N PRO A 343 3.99 13.53 -2.50
CA PRO A 343 4.36 14.93 -2.74
C PRO A 343 3.15 15.81 -3.09
N MET A 344 2.09 15.29 -3.71
CA MET A 344 0.84 16.01 -3.90
C MET A 344 0.25 16.45 -2.56
N LEU A 345 0.20 15.55 -1.58
CA LEU A 345 -0.28 15.88 -0.23
C LEU A 345 0.67 16.86 0.47
N ASP A 346 1.98 16.66 0.34
CA ASP A 346 2.99 17.50 1.01
C ASP A 346 2.92 18.96 0.56
N THR A 347 2.76 19.20 -0.74
CA THR A 347 2.69 20.56 -1.31
C THR A 347 1.30 21.18 -1.28
N MET A 348 0.26 20.40 -0.93
CA MET A 348 -1.13 20.87 -0.88
C MET A 348 -1.28 22.06 0.07
N ARG A 349 -1.79 23.17 -0.45
CA ARG A 349 -2.11 24.39 0.31
C ARG A 349 -3.47 24.26 0.99
N VAL A 350 -3.51 24.46 2.28
CA VAL A 350 -4.75 24.47 3.07
C VAL A 350 -5.27 25.91 3.15
N ILE A 351 -6.60 26.09 3.17
CA ILE A 351 -7.30 27.38 3.22
C ILE A 351 -8.17 27.41 4.49
N PRO A 352 -7.56 27.71 5.67
CA PRO A 352 -8.23 27.63 6.98
C PRO A 352 -9.48 28.51 7.08
N GLU A 353 -9.46 29.67 6.46
CA GLU A 353 -10.58 30.61 6.49
C GLU A 353 -11.86 30.03 5.85
N ASN A 354 -11.72 29.25 4.78
CA ASN A 354 -12.88 28.60 4.14
C ASN A 354 -13.40 27.44 5.00
N MET A 355 -12.51 26.68 5.61
CA MET A 355 -12.88 25.63 6.56
C MET A 355 -13.65 26.20 7.77
N ARG A 356 -13.12 27.28 8.37
CA ARG A 356 -13.76 27.97 9.51
C ARG A 356 -15.13 28.54 9.14
N LYS A 357 -15.22 29.19 7.96
CA LYS A 357 -16.48 29.72 7.42
C LYS A 357 -17.52 28.61 7.20
N ALA A 358 -17.09 27.49 6.63
CA ALA A 358 -17.99 26.33 6.44
C ALA A 358 -18.45 25.73 7.79
N ALA A 359 -17.59 25.73 8.79
CA ALA A 359 -17.93 25.28 10.15
C ALA A 359 -18.98 26.19 10.81
N ALA A 360 -18.86 27.50 10.65
CA ALA A 360 -19.83 28.47 11.21
C ALA A 360 -21.23 28.34 10.61
N GLY A 361 -21.34 28.00 9.34
CA GLY A 361 -22.60 28.00 8.62
C GLY A 361 -23.50 26.77 8.78
N GLY A 362 -23.29 25.90 9.77
CA GLY A 362 -23.98 24.61 9.81
C GLY A 362 -24.55 24.19 11.15
N PHE A 363 -24.65 25.10 12.12
CA PHE A 363 -25.10 24.81 13.49
C PHE A 363 -24.39 23.63 14.16
N ILE A 364 -23.14 23.35 13.76
CA ILE A 364 -22.40 22.17 14.23
C ILE A 364 -22.00 22.24 15.70
N ASN A 365 -22.18 23.42 16.32
CA ASN A 365 -22.05 23.71 17.75
C ASN A 365 -23.37 23.55 18.53
N ALA A 366 -24.47 23.13 17.90
CA ALA A 366 -25.74 22.92 18.56
C ALA A 366 -25.65 21.85 19.68
N THR A 367 -24.88 20.77 19.46
CA THR A 367 -24.65 19.79 20.51
C THR A 367 -23.96 20.41 21.73
N ASP A 368 -22.97 21.30 21.51
CA ASP A 368 -22.28 21.99 22.60
C ASP A 368 -23.19 22.95 23.36
N CYS A 369 -24.18 23.55 22.67
CA CYS A 369 -25.23 24.35 23.29
C CYS A 369 -26.12 23.48 24.23
N ALA A 370 -26.58 22.32 23.74
CA ALA A 370 -27.35 21.38 24.56
C ALA A 370 -26.53 20.84 25.75
N ASP A 371 -25.26 20.55 25.54
CA ASP A 371 -24.34 20.10 26.56
C ASP A 371 -24.13 21.19 27.65
N TRP A 372 -24.06 22.47 27.25
CA TRP A 372 -23.97 23.59 28.14
C TRP A 372 -25.20 23.67 29.06
N LEU A 373 -26.41 23.57 28.53
CA LEU A 373 -27.66 23.51 29.31
C LEU A 373 -27.64 22.33 30.27
N THR A 374 -27.20 21.17 29.82
CA THR A 374 -27.15 19.96 30.65
C THR A 374 -26.20 20.13 31.83
N LYS A 375 -25.03 20.74 31.60
CA LYS A 375 -24.06 21.08 32.65
C LYS A 375 -24.60 22.11 33.65
N ASN A 376 -25.58 22.91 33.24
CA ASN A 376 -26.29 23.88 34.06
C ASN A 376 -27.61 23.35 34.64
N GLY A 377 -27.79 22.01 34.68
CA GLY A 377 -28.88 21.34 35.43
C GLY A 377 -30.14 21.03 34.61
N VAL A 378 -30.16 21.34 33.32
CA VAL A 378 -31.31 21.00 32.44
C VAL A 378 -31.17 19.53 31.96
N PRO A 379 -32.21 18.68 32.11
CA PRO A 379 -32.16 17.32 31.58
C PRO A 379 -31.82 17.30 30.08
N PHE A 380 -30.99 16.36 29.65
CA PHE A 380 -30.48 16.33 28.28
C PHE A 380 -31.60 16.37 27.22
N ARG A 381 -32.72 15.67 27.40
CA ARG A 381 -33.84 15.68 26.44
C ARG A 381 -34.48 17.05 26.28
N ASP A 382 -34.59 17.79 27.40
CA ASP A 382 -35.12 19.14 27.38
C ASP A 382 -34.10 20.12 26.79
N ALA A 383 -32.83 19.98 27.16
CA ALA A 383 -31.73 20.73 26.53
C ALA A 383 -31.64 20.54 25.04
N TYR A 384 -31.81 19.31 24.54
CA TYR A 384 -31.85 18.98 23.12
C TYR A 384 -33.04 19.67 22.41
N LYS A 385 -34.25 19.63 23.04
CA LYS A 385 -35.44 20.27 22.47
C LYS A 385 -35.24 21.79 22.44
N ALA A 386 -34.82 22.40 23.52
CA ALA A 386 -34.57 23.84 23.55
C ALA A 386 -33.54 24.29 22.50
N THR A 387 -32.45 23.53 22.36
CA THR A 387 -31.46 23.83 21.30
C THR A 387 -32.03 23.68 19.91
N GLY A 388 -32.90 22.69 19.64
CA GLY A 388 -33.60 22.54 18.37
C GLY A 388 -34.50 23.76 18.05
N GLU A 389 -35.17 24.31 19.04
CA GLU A 389 -35.99 25.54 18.91
C GLU A 389 -35.10 26.76 18.59
N LEU A 390 -33.90 26.87 19.21
CA LEU A 390 -32.96 27.92 18.91
C LEU A 390 -32.41 27.81 17.47
N VAL A 391 -32.09 26.60 17.01
CA VAL A 391 -31.64 26.38 15.62
C VAL A 391 -32.76 26.81 14.63
N ALA A 392 -34.00 26.42 14.88
CA ALA A 392 -35.13 26.87 14.06
C ALA A 392 -35.24 28.39 14.05
N ARG A 393 -35.10 29.02 15.20
CA ARG A 393 -35.11 30.48 15.34
C ARG A 393 -33.95 31.16 14.60
N CYS A 394 -32.76 30.61 14.64
CA CYS A 394 -31.65 31.10 13.84
C CYS A 394 -31.93 31.04 12.35
N ILE A 395 -32.55 29.97 11.87
CA ILE A 395 -32.95 29.83 10.44
C ILE A 395 -33.95 30.90 10.04
N GLU A 396 -34.98 31.15 10.86
CA GLU A 396 -35.96 32.19 10.63
C GLU A 396 -35.35 33.60 10.54
N LEU A 397 -34.38 33.90 11.41
CA LEU A 397 -33.71 35.19 11.48
C LEU A 397 -32.53 35.33 10.52
N GLY A 398 -32.14 34.30 9.80
CA GLY A 398 -30.95 34.28 8.92
C GLY A 398 -29.66 34.49 9.66
N THR A 399 -29.51 33.97 10.89
CA THR A 399 -28.34 34.09 11.76
C THR A 399 -27.84 32.70 12.22
N ASP A 400 -26.83 32.66 13.03
CA ASP A 400 -26.28 31.46 13.67
C ASP A 400 -26.32 31.57 15.20
N LEU A 401 -25.99 30.47 15.91
CA LEU A 401 -26.01 30.43 17.36
C LEU A 401 -25.00 31.40 18.00
N GLU A 402 -23.84 31.64 17.39
CA GLU A 402 -22.82 32.55 17.95
C GLU A 402 -23.29 34.02 17.93
N ASN A 403 -24.18 34.38 16.99
CA ASN A 403 -24.66 35.74 16.77
C ASN A 403 -26.12 35.96 17.20
N LEU A 404 -26.83 34.93 17.66
CA LEU A 404 -28.21 35.04 18.14
C LEU A 404 -28.26 35.87 19.45
N PRO A 405 -29.10 36.93 19.55
CA PRO A 405 -29.21 37.71 20.79
C PRO A 405 -29.58 36.88 22.02
N LEU A 406 -29.00 37.20 23.19
CA LEU A 406 -29.28 36.48 24.44
C LEU A 406 -30.77 36.46 24.82
N ALA A 407 -31.55 37.51 24.42
CA ALA A 407 -32.96 37.55 24.64
C ALA A 407 -33.72 36.38 23.95
N GLU A 408 -33.26 35.96 22.76
CA GLU A 408 -33.85 34.80 22.05
C GLU A 408 -33.50 33.48 22.78
N TYR A 409 -32.32 33.35 23.29
CA TYR A 409 -31.92 32.21 24.14
C TYR A 409 -32.81 32.12 25.40
N LYS A 410 -32.96 33.24 26.10
CA LYS A 410 -33.77 33.31 27.30
C LYS A 410 -35.27 33.10 27.08
N ALA A 411 -35.77 33.46 25.90
CA ALA A 411 -37.15 33.17 25.52
C ALA A 411 -37.45 31.68 25.42
N VAL A 412 -36.39 30.85 25.09
CA VAL A 412 -36.55 29.40 25.04
C VAL A 412 -36.27 28.74 26.38
N CYS A 413 -35.27 29.23 27.12
CA CYS A 413 -34.91 28.69 28.41
C CYS A 413 -34.23 29.76 29.30
N ASP A 414 -34.79 30.05 30.45
CA ASP A 414 -34.30 31.09 31.40
C ASP A 414 -32.91 30.80 31.97
N VAL A 415 -32.42 29.57 31.88
CA VAL A 415 -31.10 29.14 32.35
C VAL A 415 -29.97 29.78 31.53
N PHE A 416 -30.22 30.19 30.30
CA PHE A 416 -29.19 30.76 29.45
C PHE A 416 -28.62 32.08 30.01
N THR A 417 -27.31 32.17 30.01
CA THR A 417 -26.51 33.36 30.33
C THR A 417 -25.51 33.68 29.24
N GLU A 418 -24.83 34.83 29.31
CA GLU A 418 -23.81 35.21 28.33
C GLU A 418 -22.67 34.20 28.19
N ASP A 419 -22.44 33.36 29.18
CA ASP A 419 -21.41 32.32 29.12
C ASP A 419 -21.63 31.28 28.03
N VAL A 420 -22.88 31.15 27.54
CA VAL A 420 -23.20 30.27 26.40
C VAL A 420 -22.36 30.60 25.18
N TYR A 421 -22.13 31.87 24.83
CA TYR A 421 -21.37 32.26 23.66
C TYR A 421 -19.93 31.78 23.70
N ASN A 422 -19.31 31.79 24.88
CA ASN A 422 -17.99 31.18 25.02
C ASN A 422 -18.05 29.67 24.87
N ALA A 423 -19.05 29.01 25.43
CA ALA A 423 -19.17 27.54 25.37
C ALA A 423 -19.42 27.01 23.95
N ILE A 424 -20.13 27.76 23.10
CA ILE A 424 -20.50 27.37 21.75
C ILE A 424 -19.58 27.92 20.67
N SER A 425 -18.54 28.75 21.02
CA SER A 425 -17.56 29.13 20.02
C SER A 425 -16.87 27.89 19.45
N LEU A 426 -16.67 27.84 18.13
CA LEU A 426 -16.18 26.63 17.48
C LEU A 426 -14.82 26.18 18.00
N GLU A 427 -13.95 27.11 18.32
CA GLU A 427 -12.63 26.87 18.92
C GLU A 427 -12.77 26.24 20.32
N LYS A 428 -13.73 26.71 21.12
CA LYS A 428 -14.00 26.14 22.41
C LYS A 428 -14.64 24.76 22.32
N CYS A 429 -15.60 24.59 21.41
CA CYS A 429 -16.22 23.30 21.13
C CYS A 429 -15.17 22.22 20.84
N VAL A 430 -14.17 22.52 20.01
CA VAL A 430 -13.09 21.57 19.70
C VAL A 430 -12.17 21.37 20.90
N SER A 431 -11.73 22.47 21.56
CA SER A 431 -10.74 22.39 22.65
C SER A 431 -11.23 21.67 23.90
N GLN A 432 -12.54 21.59 24.10
CA GLN A 432 -13.17 20.84 25.21
C GLN A 432 -13.26 19.33 24.98
N ARG A 433 -13.06 18.84 23.74
CA ARG A 433 -13.14 17.41 23.39
C ARG A 433 -11.81 16.71 23.73
N THR A 434 -11.54 16.61 25.04
CA THR A 434 -10.26 16.12 25.60
C THR A 434 -10.24 14.62 25.91
N ALA A 435 -11.30 13.88 25.56
CA ALA A 435 -11.29 12.42 25.63
C ALA A 435 -10.18 11.84 24.75
N PHE A 436 -9.56 10.75 25.16
CA PHE A 436 -8.52 10.08 24.38
C PHE A 436 -8.99 9.80 22.95
N GLY A 437 -8.19 10.21 21.97
CA GLY A 437 -8.57 10.13 20.55
C GLY A 437 -9.47 11.27 20.06
N GLY A 438 -9.79 12.24 20.90
CA GLY A 438 -10.60 13.41 20.54
C GLY A 438 -9.83 14.47 19.75
N PRO A 439 -10.55 15.45 19.16
CA PRO A 439 -9.99 16.46 18.26
C PRO A 439 -9.37 17.67 18.98
N ALA A 440 -9.25 17.70 20.31
CA ALA A 440 -8.67 18.83 21.01
C ALA A 440 -7.22 19.09 20.51
N PRO A 441 -6.83 20.35 20.20
CA PRO A 441 -5.55 20.68 19.56
C PRO A 441 -4.32 20.06 20.25
N GLN A 442 -4.28 20.04 21.57
CA GLN A 442 -3.18 19.44 22.33
C GLN A 442 -3.11 17.92 22.14
N LEU A 443 -4.25 17.24 22.01
CA LEU A 443 -4.29 15.81 21.74
C LEU A 443 -3.86 15.51 20.32
N VAL A 444 -4.27 16.34 19.37
CA VAL A 444 -3.88 16.19 17.93
C VAL A 444 -2.38 16.41 17.77
N LYS A 445 -1.78 17.40 18.42
CA LYS A 445 -0.31 17.59 18.45
C LYS A 445 0.41 16.37 19.00
N ALA A 446 -0.06 15.85 20.16
CA ALA A 446 0.52 14.66 20.76
C ALA A 446 0.37 13.40 19.88
N GLN A 447 -0.79 13.23 19.23
CA GLN A 447 -1.02 12.12 18.31
C GLN A 447 -0.14 12.23 17.07
N ALA A 448 0.01 13.43 16.48
CA ALA A 448 0.88 13.67 15.34
C ALA A 448 2.34 13.31 15.68
N GLN A 449 2.81 13.74 16.85
CA GLN A 449 4.13 13.36 17.32
C GLN A 449 4.30 11.85 17.47
N ARG A 450 3.34 11.17 18.12
CA ARG A 450 3.36 9.71 18.27
C ARG A 450 3.42 9.00 16.91
N VAL A 451 2.58 9.42 15.96
CA VAL A 451 2.57 8.84 14.59
C VAL A 451 3.91 9.06 13.90
N ARG A 452 4.50 10.25 14.04
CA ARG A 452 5.82 10.57 13.49
C ARG A 452 6.93 9.70 14.09
N GLU A 453 6.97 9.56 15.41
CA GLU A 453 7.95 8.73 16.12
C GLU A 453 7.85 7.24 15.75
N ILE A 454 6.63 6.73 15.58
CA ILE A 454 6.43 5.37 15.07
C ILE A 454 6.99 5.24 13.66
N ALA A 455 6.65 6.17 12.76
CA ALA A 455 7.12 6.16 11.38
C ALA A 455 8.64 6.32 11.22
N GLU A 456 9.32 6.88 12.21
CA GLU A 456 10.79 6.99 12.22
C GLU A 456 11.48 5.67 12.61
N LYS A 457 10.78 4.78 13.32
CA LYS A 457 11.29 3.48 13.77
C LYS A 457 10.99 2.34 12.79
N LEU A 458 10.11 2.56 11.84
CA LEU A 458 9.69 1.59 10.82
C LEU A 458 10.60 1.61 9.58
#